data_4842152654b07b8deede2711905b8a42
#
_entry.id   4842152654b07b8deede2711905b8a42
#
_cell.length_a   1.000
_cell.length_b   1.000
_cell.length_c   1.000
_cell.angle_alpha   90.00
_cell.angle_beta   90.00
_cell.angle_gamma   90.00
#
_symmetry.space_group_name_H-M   'P 1'
#
loop_
_entity.id
_entity.type
_entity.pdbx_description
1 polymer ?
#
loop_
_entity_poly.entity_id
_entity_poly.type
_entity_poly.pdbx_seq_one_letter_code
_entity_poly.pdbx_strand_id
1 'polypeptide(L)'
;CIRDRLTIDQINPHNPHLFLEDRWQDHFARLRAEDPVHLNELETSGRFWSVTKYEDVRAVDGDWETYSSAKGITLGLKEIATAEENEGQVGIQTFIAMDPPEHTAQRKTVRSVSAPSNLRNIEPMIRERTAELLDSLPEGESFDWVDTVSIELTTLMLATLFDFPMEDRRKLTRWSDIVFAIPGPGGVVETQQQKIDELLECVDYFDGLFKLRRENPGFDLVSMLANGEATKDIPMVEQLGNLLLLIVGGNDTTRNTMTGSVYGLNKFPDQYDKLLAKPNLISNLVPEVIRWQTPLSYMRRTANHDTELGGKQIKKHDQVLMWYLSANQDEDVFENAHVLDIERHN
;
A
#
# COMPACT_ATOMS: atom_id res chain seq x y z
N CYS A 1 21.50 21.58 13.72
CA CYS A 1 20.32 21.01 13.09
C CYS A 1 20.45 21.11 11.56
N ILE A 2 20.16 20.01 10.82
CA ILE A 2 20.18 19.99 9.34
C ILE A 2 19.07 20.88 8.77
N ARG A 3 18.02 21.17 9.55
CA ARG A 3 16.89 22.05 9.23
C ARG A 3 17.29 23.38 8.58
N ASP A 4 18.42 23.95 8.99
CA ASP A 4 18.84 25.31 8.61
C ASP A 4 19.76 25.33 7.38
N ARG A 5 20.02 24.21 6.72
CA ARG A 5 21.02 24.12 5.65
C ARG A 5 20.47 23.86 4.25
N LEU A 6 19.28 23.24 4.11
CA LEU A 6 18.67 23.02 2.80
C LEU A 6 17.71 24.14 2.45
N THR A 7 17.82 24.68 1.24
CA THR A 7 16.76 25.50 0.67
C THR A 7 15.55 24.61 0.35
N ILE A 8 14.37 25.21 0.18
CA ILE A 8 13.15 24.46 -0.13
C ILE A 8 13.32 23.64 -1.41
N ASP A 9 13.97 24.18 -2.43
CA ASP A 9 14.23 23.53 -3.72
C ASP A 9 15.18 22.31 -3.63
N GLN A 10 15.92 22.18 -2.53
CA GLN A 10 16.83 21.06 -2.29
C GLN A 10 16.16 19.89 -1.54
N ILE A 11 14.90 20.08 -1.13
CA ILE A 11 14.18 19.02 -0.44
C ILE A 11 13.70 18.01 -1.48
N ASN A 12 14.23 16.78 -1.38
CA ASN A 12 13.76 15.64 -2.16
C ASN A 12 13.01 14.66 -1.25
N PRO A 13 11.68 14.71 -1.20
CA PRO A 13 10.88 13.84 -0.34
C PRO A 13 10.93 12.36 -0.75
N HIS A 14 11.38 12.04 -1.98
CA HIS A 14 11.55 10.67 -2.46
C HIS A 14 12.94 10.07 -2.12
N ASN A 15 13.76 10.76 -1.34
CA ASN A 15 15.05 10.22 -0.91
C ASN A 15 14.85 9.12 0.16
N PRO A 16 15.19 7.84 -0.12
CA PRO A 16 14.96 6.73 0.81
C PRO A 16 15.71 6.87 2.13
N HIS A 17 16.84 7.58 2.17
CA HIS A 17 17.60 7.83 3.41
C HIS A 17 16.82 8.65 4.44
N LEU A 18 15.86 9.47 4.01
CA LEU A 18 14.99 10.20 4.94
C LEU A 18 14.14 9.26 5.80
N PHE A 19 13.68 8.17 5.19
CA PHE A 19 12.85 7.16 5.86
C PHE A 19 13.70 6.20 6.67
N LEU A 20 14.82 5.74 6.12
CA LEU A 20 15.75 4.85 6.82
C LEU A 20 16.30 5.47 8.11
N GLU A 21 16.52 6.78 8.11
CA GLU A 21 17.05 7.52 9.26
C GLU A 21 15.97 8.20 10.12
N ASP A 22 14.69 7.93 9.83
CA ASP A 22 13.50 8.53 10.48
C ASP A 22 13.56 10.08 10.58
N ARG A 23 13.95 10.74 9.46
CA ARG A 23 14.12 12.19 9.35
C ARG A 23 13.16 12.86 8.36
N TRP A 24 12.19 12.12 7.83
CA TRP A 24 11.26 12.62 6.83
C TRP A 24 10.30 13.69 7.36
N GLN A 25 9.96 13.64 8.64
CA GLN A 25 8.93 14.50 9.26
C GLN A 25 9.25 15.99 9.11
N ASP A 26 10.48 16.40 9.41
CA ASP A 26 10.91 17.79 9.31
C ASP A 26 10.87 18.33 7.87
N HIS A 27 11.22 17.50 6.89
CA HIS A 27 11.19 17.87 5.48
C HIS A 27 9.76 18.07 4.97
N PHE A 28 8.86 17.14 5.31
CA PHE A 28 7.47 17.26 4.93
C PHE A 28 6.74 18.40 5.66
N ALA A 29 7.05 18.67 6.94
CA ALA A 29 6.50 19.81 7.65
C ALA A 29 6.90 21.14 6.97
N ARG A 30 8.15 21.25 6.50
CA ARG A 30 8.59 22.42 5.72
C ARG A 30 7.87 22.51 4.38
N LEU A 31 7.74 21.42 3.65
CA LEU A 31 7.00 21.41 2.39
C LEU A 31 5.54 21.84 2.59
N ARG A 32 4.84 21.31 3.59
CA ARG A 32 3.47 21.74 3.90
C ARG A 32 3.35 23.23 4.19
N ALA A 33 4.34 23.80 4.87
CA ALA A 33 4.33 25.22 5.30
C ALA A 33 4.80 26.19 4.22
N GLU A 34 5.80 25.80 3.41
CA GLU A 34 6.53 26.73 2.53
C GLU A 34 6.19 26.52 1.04
N ASP A 35 5.98 25.25 0.61
CA ASP A 35 5.70 24.88 -0.80
C ASP A 35 4.93 23.57 -0.90
N PRO A 36 3.62 23.54 -0.57
CA PRO A 36 2.84 22.30 -0.42
C PRO A 36 2.64 21.50 -1.70
N VAL A 37 2.74 22.14 -2.86
CA VAL A 37 2.76 21.51 -4.19
C VAL A 37 4.15 21.78 -4.79
N HIS A 38 5.09 20.91 -4.41
CA HIS A 38 6.51 21.10 -4.64
C HIS A 38 6.99 20.39 -5.91
N LEU A 39 7.73 21.12 -6.77
CA LEU A 39 8.31 20.54 -7.97
C LEU A 39 9.67 19.91 -7.66
N ASN A 40 9.80 18.63 -7.96
CA ASN A 40 11.06 17.91 -7.92
C ASN A 40 11.53 17.56 -9.34
N GLU A 41 12.85 17.51 -9.52
CA GLU A 41 13.48 16.96 -10.72
C GLU A 41 14.63 16.06 -10.33
N LEU A 42 14.55 14.78 -10.69
CA LEU A 42 15.56 13.75 -10.43
C LEU A 42 16.10 13.24 -11.75
N GLU A 43 17.41 12.99 -11.79
CA GLU A 43 18.06 12.40 -12.97
C GLU A 43 17.43 11.06 -13.36
N THR A 44 17.09 10.25 -12.35
CA THR A 44 16.55 8.88 -12.52
C THR A 44 15.07 8.83 -12.88
N SER A 45 14.26 9.74 -12.33
CA SER A 45 12.79 9.68 -12.43
C SER A 45 12.20 10.86 -13.20
N GLY A 46 13.03 11.82 -13.60
CA GLY A 46 12.58 13.04 -14.26
C GLY A 46 11.85 14.00 -13.33
N ARG A 47 10.94 14.77 -13.91
CA ARG A 47 10.18 15.82 -13.24
C ARG A 47 8.89 15.25 -12.64
N PHE A 48 8.59 15.63 -11.38
CA PHE A 48 7.34 15.27 -10.70
C PHE A 48 6.96 16.30 -9.64
N TRP A 49 5.66 16.37 -9.34
CA TRP A 49 5.10 17.21 -8.29
C TRP A 49 4.89 16.39 -7.01
N SER A 50 5.33 16.91 -5.89
CA SER A 50 5.07 16.35 -4.55
C SER A 50 3.93 17.13 -3.89
N VAL A 51 2.79 16.47 -3.69
CA VAL A 51 1.60 17.05 -3.06
C VAL A 51 1.57 16.60 -1.61
N THR A 52 1.63 17.54 -0.66
CA THR A 52 1.93 17.26 0.74
C THR A 52 0.83 17.62 1.72
N LYS A 53 -0.11 18.51 1.37
CA LYS A 53 -1.26 18.87 2.20
C LYS A 53 -2.46 17.95 1.98
N TYR A 54 -3.24 17.75 3.04
CA TYR A 54 -4.37 16.85 3.08
C TYR A 54 -5.43 17.15 2.02
N GLU A 55 -5.87 18.41 1.92
CA GLU A 55 -6.92 18.79 0.96
C GLU A 55 -6.42 18.69 -0.49
N ASP A 56 -5.17 19.03 -0.76
CA ASP A 56 -4.58 18.89 -2.10
C ASP A 56 -4.45 17.40 -2.50
N VAL A 57 -4.03 16.53 -1.57
CA VAL A 57 -3.99 15.08 -1.79
C VAL A 57 -5.39 14.53 -2.08
N ARG A 58 -6.40 14.94 -1.32
CA ARG A 58 -7.80 14.55 -1.57
C ARG A 58 -8.31 15.02 -2.92
N ALA A 59 -7.97 16.24 -3.31
CA ALA A 59 -8.37 16.79 -4.60
C ALA A 59 -7.80 15.97 -5.76
N VAL A 60 -6.51 15.61 -5.69
CA VAL A 60 -5.86 14.76 -6.71
C VAL A 60 -6.43 13.35 -6.71
N ASP A 61 -6.62 12.74 -5.54
CA ASP A 61 -7.07 11.34 -5.43
C ASP A 61 -8.54 11.16 -5.86
N GLY A 62 -9.35 12.19 -5.68
CA GLY A 62 -10.77 12.19 -6.04
C GLY A 62 -11.10 12.52 -7.50
N ASP A 63 -10.17 13.13 -8.24
CA ASP A 63 -10.38 13.60 -9.62
C ASP A 63 -9.60 12.74 -10.64
N TRP A 64 -10.14 11.57 -10.94
CA TRP A 64 -9.53 10.64 -11.91
C TRP A 64 -9.58 11.16 -13.35
N GLU A 65 -10.49 12.07 -13.69
CA GLU A 65 -10.59 12.65 -15.04
C GLU A 65 -9.38 13.54 -15.32
N THR A 66 -8.93 14.30 -14.31
CA THR A 66 -7.73 15.14 -14.38
C THR A 66 -6.45 14.36 -14.07
N TYR A 67 -6.49 13.47 -13.05
CA TYR A 67 -5.32 12.78 -12.52
C TYR A 67 -5.46 11.25 -12.64
N SER A 68 -4.98 10.72 -13.75
CA SER A 68 -5.12 9.32 -14.14
C SER A 68 -4.20 8.38 -13.35
N SER A 69 -4.71 7.19 -13.03
CA SER A 69 -3.91 6.05 -12.54
C SER A 69 -3.35 5.19 -13.68
N ALA A 70 -3.90 5.30 -14.90
CA ALA A 70 -3.62 4.38 -16.00
C ALA A 70 -2.17 4.41 -16.50
N LYS A 71 -1.42 5.46 -16.18
CA LYS A 71 0.01 5.58 -16.51
C LYS A 71 0.94 5.20 -15.34
N GLY A 72 0.46 4.36 -14.43
CA GLY A 72 1.20 3.88 -13.28
C GLY A 72 0.92 4.65 -12.00
N ILE A 73 1.13 3.96 -10.88
CA ILE A 73 0.77 4.40 -9.53
C ILE A 73 1.98 4.65 -8.60
N THR A 74 3.18 4.39 -9.08
CA THR A 74 4.44 4.63 -8.38
C THR A 74 5.38 5.47 -9.24
N LEU A 75 6.32 6.17 -8.63
CA LEU A 75 7.35 6.91 -9.36
C LEU A 75 8.30 5.91 -10.03
N GLY A 76 8.30 5.87 -11.33
CA GLY A 76 9.14 5.01 -12.15
C GLY A 76 10.46 5.66 -12.57
N LEU A 77 11.30 4.88 -13.26
CA LEU A 77 12.48 5.39 -13.95
C LEU A 77 12.05 6.20 -15.18
N LYS A 78 12.80 7.26 -15.49
CA LYS A 78 12.55 8.16 -16.63
C LYS A 78 12.47 7.44 -17.98
N GLU A 79 13.31 6.42 -18.16
CA GLU A 79 13.34 5.60 -19.39
C GLU A 79 12.07 4.78 -19.58
N ILE A 80 11.45 4.31 -18.48
CA ILE A 80 10.17 3.61 -18.51
C ILE A 80 9.04 4.58 -18.79
N ALA A 81 9.03 5.74 -18.15
CA ALA A 81 8.01 6.77 -18.35
C ALA A 81 7.97 7.26 -19.82
N THR A 82 9.14 7.46 -20.44
CA THR A 82 9.21 7.87 -21.86
C THR A 82 8.81 6.75 -22.82
N ALA A 83 9.04 5.48 -22.50
CA ALA A 83 8.56 4.36 -23.28
C ALA A 83 7.02 4.22 -23.18
N GLU A 84 6.44 4.42 -21.99
CA GLU A 84 5.00 4.43 -21.76
C GLU A 84 4.27 5.57 -22.51
N GLU A 85 4.92 6.72 -22.69
CA GLU A 85 4.39 7.83 -23.48
C GLU A 85 4.26 7.49 -24.98
N ASN A 86 5.13 6.63 -25.49
CA ASN A 86 5.22 6.34 -26.92
C ASN A 86 4.54 5.05 -27.38
N GLU A 87 4.41 4.03 -26.51
CA GLU A 87 3.97 2.67 -26.92
C GLU A 87 2.93 2.02 -26.00
N GLY A 88 2.35 2.73 -25.03
CA GLY A 88 1.42 2.15 -24.05
C GLY A 88 2.14 1.55 -22.84
N GLN A 89 1.37 0.94 -21.92
CA GLN A 89 1.88 0.48 -20.62
C GLN A 89 2.98 -0.57 -20.75
N VAL A 90 4.14 -0.29 -20.19
CA VAL A 90 5.22 -1.26 -19.99
C VAL A 90 5.11 -1.81 -18.57
N GLY A 91 4.67 -3.05 -18.42
CA GLY A 91 4.58 -3.71 -17.11
C GLY A 91 3.36 -4.61 -16.96
N ILE A 92 3.25 -5.24 -15.79
CA ILE A 92 2.09 -6.06 -15.43
C ILE A 92 0.91 -5.14 -15.17
N GLN A 93 -0.13 -5.24 -16.02
CA GLN A 93 -1.37 -4.48 -15.83
C GLN A 93 -2.12 -4.97 -14.60
N THR A 94 -2.64 -4.03 -13.82
CA THR A 94 -3.46 -4.31 -12.64
C THR A 94 -4.61 -3.31 -12.59
N PHE A 95 -5.75 -3.70 -12.04
CA PHE A 95 -6.91 -2.78 -12.02
C PHE A 95 -6.66 -1.50 -11.21
N ILE A 96 -5.74 -1.46 -10.24
CA ILE A 96 -5.38 -0.23 -9.51
C ILE A 96 -4.66 0.81 -10.40
N ALA A 97 -4.03 0.33 -11.50
CA ALA A 97 -3.39 1.16 -12.51
C ALA A 97 -4.31 1.32 -13.74
N MET A 98 -5.60 1.46 -13.52
CA MET A 98 -6.62 1.72 -14.53
C MET A 98 -7.50 2.87 -14.08
N ASP A 99 -8.18 3.51 -15.04
CA ASP A 99 -9.23 4.49 -14.77
C ASP A 99 -10.62 3.86 -15.02
N PRO A 100 -11.71 4.47 -14.54
CA PRO A 100 -13.05 4.09 -14.96
C PRO A 100 -13.25 4.22 -16.49
N PRO A 101 -14.03 3.32 -17.13
CA PRO A 101 -14.88 2.29 -16.51
C PRO A 101 -14.19 0.96 -16.20
N GLU A 102 -13.01 0.67 -16.76
CA GLU A 102 -12.29 -0.60 -16.66
C GLU A 102 -11.93 -0.92 -15.20
N HIS A 103 -11.36 0.04 -14.49
CA HIS A 103 -11.09 -0.06 -13.05
C HIS A 103 -12.34 -0.50 -12.28
N THR A 104 -13.46 0.18 -12.52
CA THR A 104 -14.71 -0.08 -11.80
C THR A 104 -15.24 -1.47 -12.05
N ALA A 105 -15.16 -1.93 -13.31
CA ALA A 105 -15.63 -3.25 -13.73
C ALA A 105 -14.80 -4.36 -13.06
N GLN A 106 -13.47 -4.28 -13.13
CA GLN A 106 -12.59 -5.31 -12.58
C GLN A 106 -12.61 -5.33 -11.05
N ARG A 107 -12.55 -4.16 -10.38
CA ARG A 107 -12.64 -4.07 -8.94
C ARG A 107 -13.95 -4.62 -8.38
N LYS A 108 -15.07 -4.42 -9.09
CA LYS A 108 -16.38 -4.96 -8.70
C LYS A 108 -16.37 -6.48 -8.58
N THR A 109 -15.57 -7.17 -9.38
CA THR A 109 -15.46 -8.64 -9.38
C THR A 109 -15.06 -9.17 -8.00
N VAL A 110 -14.10 -8.53 -7.32
CA VAL A 110 -13.54 -8.99 -6.04
C VAL A 110 -14.16 -8.32 -4.80
N ARG A 111 -15.02 -7.32 -5.00
CA ARG A 111 -15.57 -6.48 -3.92
C ARG A 111 -16.33 -7.26 -2.85
N SER A 112 -17.00 -8.35 -3.23
CA SER A 112 -17.85 -9.13 -2.31
C SER A 112 -17.05 -9.81 -1.21
N VAL A 113 -15.80 -10.20 -1.45
CA VAL A 113 -14.93 -10.84 -0.44
C VAL A 113 -14.66 -9.93 0.73
N SER A 114 -14.38 -8.65 0.47
CA SER A 114 -14.13 -7.64 1.51
C SER A 114 -15.38 -6.89 1.98
N ALA A 115 -16.58 -7.30 1.53
CA ALA A 115 -17.81 -6.66 1.97
C ALA A 115 -18.07 -6.87 3.48
N PRO A 116 -18.62 -5.87 4.20
CA PRO A 116 -18.86 -5.98 5.63
C PRO A 116 -19.69 -7.20 6.04
N SER A 117 -20.60 -7.66 5.17
CA SER A 117 -21.37 -8.88 5.41
C SER A 117 -20.48 -10.13 5.44
N ASN A 118 -19.55 -10.25 4.49
CA ASN A 118 -18.63 -11.38 4.45
C ASN A 118 -17.60 -11.31 5.58
N LEU A 119 -17.08 -10.12 5.88
CA LEU A 119 -16.15 -9.92 6.99
C LEU A 119 -16.76 -10.37 8.33
N ARG A 120 -18.05 -10.09 8.57
CA ARG A 120 -18.74 -10.60 9.77
C ARG A 120 -18.85 -12.12 9.80
N ASN A 121 -18.95 -12.77 8.66
CA ASN A 121 -19.01 -14.24 8.59
C ASN A 121 -17.67 -14.90 8.94
N ILE A 122 -16.56 -14.27 8.58
CA ILE A 122 -15.21 -14.80 8.85
C ILE A 122 -14.61 -14.29 10.17
N GLU A 123 -15.22 -13.28 10.82
CA GLU A 123 -14.73 -12.73 12.09
C GLU A 123 -14.53 -13.79 13.19
N PRO A 124 -15.45 -14.77 13.43
CA PRO A 124 -15.22 -15.80 14.45
C PRO A 124 -13.94 -16.59 14.21
N MET A 125 -13.69 -16.99 12.96
CA MET A 125 -12.47 -17.69 12.58
C MET A 125 -11.22 -16.83 12.76
N ILE A 126 -11.29 -15.52 12.42
CA ILE A 126 -10.17 -14.59 12.65
C ILE A 126 -9.84 -14.54 14.15
N ARG A 127 -10.87 -14.43 15.01
CA ARG A 127 -10.69 -14.39 16.46
C ARG A 127 -10.06 -15.67 17.00
N GLU A 128 -10.54 -16.83 16.56
CA GLU A 128 -10.00 -18.12 16.94
C GLU A 128 -8.51 -18.23 16.57
N ARG A 129 -8.16 -17.99 15.31
CA ARG A 129 -6.77 -18.03 14.84
C ARG A 129 -5.87 -17.03 15.54
N THR A 130 -6.40 -15.82 15.82
CA THR A 130 -5.66 -14.80 16.56
C THR A 130 -5.40 -15.26 18.00
N ALA A 131 -6.39 -15.85 18.66
CA ALA A 131 -6.24 -16.37 20.02
C ALA A 131 -5.21 -17.52 20.06
N GLU A 132 -5.33 -18.51 19.16
CA GLU A 132 -4.38 -19.63 19.05
C GLU A 132 -2.95 -19.14 18.82
N LEU A 133 -2.78 -18.13 17.92
CA LEU A 133 -1.47 -17.56 17.66
C LEU A 133 -0.91 -16.85 18.89
N LEU A 134 -1.70 -16.03 19.57
CA LEU A 134 -1.26 -15.29 20.76
C LEU A 134 -0.98 -16.23 21.93
N ASP A 135 -1.76 -17.31 22.11
CA ASP A 135 -1.54 -18.33 23.14
C ASP A 135 -0.27 -19.17 22.88
N SER A 136 0.22 -19.21 21.63
CA SER A 136 1.45 -19.90 21.25
C SER A 136 2.73 -19.08 21.47
N LEU A 137 2.62 -17.80 21.83
CA LEU A 137 3.78 -16.93 21.99
C LEU A 137 4.65 -17.36 23.18
N PRO A 138 5.99 -17.22 23.07
CA PRO A 138 6.88 -17.57 24.16
C PRO A 138 6.69 -16.63 25.35
N GLU A 139 6.60 -17.20 26.56
CA GLU A 139 6.52 -16.43 27.80
C GLU A 139 7.92 -16.19 28.40
N GLY A 140 8.20 -14.94 28.78
CA GLY A 140 9.44 -14.56 29.43
C GLY A 140 10.67 -14.49 28.52
N GLU A 141 10.49 -14.61 27.22
CA GLU A 141 11.55 -14.52 26.23
C GLU A 141 11.24 -13.40 25.21
N SER A 142 12.29 -12.83 24.62
CA SER A 142 12.14 -11.88 23.52
C SER A 142 11.92 -12.62 22.20
N PHE A 143 11.00 -12.15 21.38
CA PHE A 143 10.73 -12.70 20.05
C PHE A 143 10.48 -11.59 19.03
N ASP A 144 10.57 -11.92 17.74
CA ASP A 144 10.24 -11.03 16.65
C ASP A 144 8.73 -10.95 16.45
N TRP A 145 8.11 -9.85 16.86
CA TRP A 145 6.67 -9.61 16.69
C TRP A 145 6.25 -9.61 15.22
N VAL A 146 7.09 -9.06 14.33
CA VAL A 146 6.75 -8.93 12.91
C VAL A 146 6.61 -10.31 12.28
N ASP A 147 7.62 -11.16 12.44
CA ASP A 147 7.59 -12.52 11.88
C ASP A 147 6.58 -13.41 12.58
N THR A 148 6.56 -13.40 13.92
CA THR A 148 5.76 -14.34 14.71
C THR A 148 4.26 -14.01 14.70
N VAL A 149 3.89 -12.71 14.69
CA VAL A 149 2.48 -12.30 14.79
C VAL A 149 1.99 -11.63 13.52
N SER A 150 2.63 -10.53 13.10
CA SER A 150 2.06 -9.70 12.03
C SER A 150 2.06 -10.43 10.68
N ILE A 151 3.16 -11.06 10.31
CA ILE A 151 3.26 -11.86 9.08
C ILE A 151 2.38 -13.12 9.18
N GLU A 152 2.45 -13.83 10.28
CA GLU A 152 1.69 -15.07 10.43
C GLU A 152 0.19 -14.83 10.31
N LEU A 153 -0.35 -13.84 11.02
CA LEU A 153 -1.78 -13.54 10.99
C LEU A 153 -2.24 -13.03 9.61
N THR A 154 -1.45 -12.17 8.95
CA THR A 154 -1.81 -11.71 7.59
C THR A 154 -1.78 -12.84 6.57
N THR A 155 -0.81 -13.74 6.63
CA THR A 155 -0.73 -14.88 5.71
C THR A 155 -1.86 -15.90 5.93
N LEU A 156 -2.23 -16.17 7.19
CA LEU A 156 -3.40 -16.99 7.52
C LEU A 156 -4.69 -16.40 6.93
N MET A 157 -4.86 -15.07 7.02
CA MET A 157 -6.02 -14.38 6.47
C MET A 157 -6.03 -14.39 4.96
N LEU A 158 -4.92 -14.08 4.32
CA LEU A 158 -4.79 -14.14 2.86
C LEU A 158 -5.07 -15.54 2.34
N ALA A 159 -4.45 -16.57 2.91
CA ALA A 159 -4.70 -17.95 2.52
C ALA A 159 -6.19 -18.30 2.60
N THR A 160 -6.90 -17.79 3.61
CA THR A 160 -8.36 -17.98 3.72
C THR A 160 -9.13 -17.27 2.61
N LEU A 161 -8.81 -15.99 2.33
CA LEU A 161 -9.53 -15.19 1.31
C LEU A 161 -9.28 -15.69 -0.11
N PHE A 162 -8.13 -16.33 -0.35
CA PHE A 162 -7.75 -16.91 -1.63
C PHE A 162 -8.12 -18.40 -1.76
N ASP A 163 -8.62 -19.03 -0.68
CA ASP A 163 -8.76 -20.50 -0.54
C ASP A 163 -7.46 -21.21 -0.97
N PHE A 164 -6.35 -20.73 -0.40
CA PHE A 164 -4.99 -21.15 -0.69
C PHE A 164 -4.57 -22.23 0.31
N PRO A 165 -3.79 -23.26 -0.10
CA PRO A 165 -3.30 -24.28 0.80
C PRO A 165 -2.56 -23.68 2.00
N MET A 166 -2.98 -24.05 3.22
CA MET A 166 -2.43 -23.48 4.47
C MET A 166 -0.95 -23.80 4.67
N GLU A 167 -0.50 -24.95 4.20
CA GLU A 167 0.91 -25.36 4.21
C GLU A 167 1.79 -24.46 3.35
N ASP A 168 1.24 -23.90 2.27
CA ASP A 168 1.95 -23.05 1.33
C ASP A 168 1.79 -21.54 1.64
N ARG A 169 1.03 -21.17 2.67
CA ARG A 169 0.65 -19.75 2.94
C ARG A 169 1.82 -18.77 2.97
N ARG A 170 3.00 -19.19 3.43
CA ARG A 170 4.20 -18.34 3.47
C ARG A 170 4.71 -17.92 2.08
N LYS A 171 4.34 -18.65 1.03
CA LYS A 171 4.62 -18.25 -0.36
C LYS A 171 3.94 -16.92 -0.72
N LEU A 172 2.74 -16.65 -0.19
CA LEU A 172 2.04 -15.38 -0.42
C LEU A 172 2.86 -14.19 0.09
N THR A 173 3.44 -14.28 1.28
CA THR A 173 4.34 -13.24 1.81
C THR A 173 5.62 -13.16 0.97
N ARG A 174 6.24 -14.30 0.64
CA ARG A 174 7.46 -14.33 -0.15
C ARG A 174 7.28 -13.64 -1.50
N TRP A 175 6.22 -13.95 -2.23
CA TRP A 175 5.93 -13.33 -3.52
C TRP A 175 5.58 -11.84 -3.40
N SER A 176 4.89 -11.43 -2.33
CA SER A 176 4.67 -10.01 -2.02
C SER A 176 5.99 -9.26 -1.85
N ASP A 177 6.90 -9.79 -1.05
CA ASP A 177 8.21 -9.17 -0.79
C ASP A 177 9.05 -9.08 -2.10
N ILE A 178 9.00 -10.12 -2.95
CA ILE A 178 9.74 -10.18 -4.22
C ILE A 178 9.25 -9.16 -5.24
N VAL A 179 7.95 -8.91 -5.32
CA VAL A 179 7.39 -7.91 -6.26
C VAL A 179 8.10 -6.57 -6.11
N PHE A 180 8.34 -6.13 -4.88
CA PHE A 180 8.98 -4.84 -4.59
C PHE A 180 10.49 -4.93 -4.36
N ALA A 181 11.06 -6.14 -4.28
CA ALA A 181 12.48 -6.30 -4.01
C ALA A 181 13.34 -5.64 -5.10
N ILE A 182 14.33 -4.87 -4.65
CA ILE A 182 15.44 -4.42 -5.49
C ILE A 182 16.57 -5.45 -5.31
N PRO A 183 16.94 -6.19 -6.36
CA PRO A 183 17.99 -7.20 -6.25
C PRO A 183 19.32 -6.60 -5.81
N GLY A 184 19.97 -7.25 -4.85
CA GLY A 184 21.27 -6.81 -4.35
C GLY A 184 21.79 -7.68 -3.19
N PRO A 185 23.08 -7.56 -2.86
CA PRO A 185 23.70 -8.36 -1.79
C PRO A 185 22.97 -8.19 -0.45
N GLY A 186 22.55 -9.30 0.17
CA GLY A 186 21.82 -9.31 1.43
C GLY A 186 20.36 -8.86 1.35
N GLY A 187 19.84 -8.59 0.16
CA GLY A 187 18.43 -8.29 -0.07
C GLY A 187 17.54 -9.53 -0.07
N VAL A 188 16.24 -9.33 -0.23
CA VAL A 188 15.23 -10.39 -0.36
C VAL A 188 15.57 -11.36 -1.49
N VAL A 189 16.09 -10.81 -2.59
CA VAL A 189 16.73 -11.53 -3.71
C VAL A 189 18.06 -10.85 -4.05
N GLU A 190 19.07 -11.64 -4.42
CA GLU A 190 20.40 -11.11 -4.70
C GLU A 190 20.60 -10.72 -6.17
N THR A 191 19.90 -11.38 -7.09
CA THR A 191 20.04 -11.16 -8.52
C THR A 191 18.69 -10.94 -9.20
N GLN A 192 18.72 -10.24 -10.34
CA GLN A 192 17.54 -10.07 -11.19
C GLN A 192 17.02 -11.43 -11.70
N GLN A 193 17.92 -12.38 -12.01
CA GLN A 193 17.49 -13.71 -12.45
C GLN A 193 16.73 -14.44 -11.35
N GLN A 194 17.23 -14.42 -10.10
CA GLN A 194 16.51 -15.01 -8.95
C GLN A 194 15.12 -14.39 -8.79
N LYS A 195 14.99 -13.05 -8.91
CA LYS A 195 13.69 -12.38 -8.87
C LYS A 195 12.75 -12.91 -9.94
N ILE A 196 13.24 -13.04 -11.18
CA ILE A 196 12.44 -13.55 -12.31
C ILE A 196 12.02 -15.00 -12.06
N ASP A 197 12.92 -15.86 -11.63
CA ASP A 197 12.64 -17.29 -11.41
C ASP A 197 11.58 -17.49 -10.34
N GLU A 198 11.63 -16.74 -9.23
CA GLU A 198 10.63 -16.80 -8.16
C GLU A 198 9.26 -16.21 -8.59
N LEU A 199 9.26 -15.17 -9.43
CA LEU A 199 8.01 -14.65 -10.00
C LEU A 199 7.40 -15.63 -11.01
N LEU A 200 8.21 -16.36 -11.78
CA LEU A 200 7.72 -17.42 -12.68
C LEU A 200 7.12 -18.60 -11.87
N GLU A 201 7.73 -18.99 -10.73
CA GLU A 201 7.11 -19.96 -9.82
C GLU A 201 5.71 -19.51 -9.37
N CYS A 202 5.58 -18.24 -9.00
CA CYS A 202 4.29 -17.66 -8.62
C CYS A 202 3.28 -17.75 -9.78
N VAL A 203 3.70 -17.40 -10.99
CA VAL A 203 2.87 -17.46 -12.21
C VAL A 203 2.38 -18.89 -12.44
N ASP A 204 3.26 -19.88 -12.43
CA ASP A 204 2.92 -21.29 -12.67
C ASP A 204 1.96 -21.84 -11.61
N TYR A 205 2.21 -21.49 -10.33
CA TYR A 205 1.36 -21.90 -9.23
C TYR A 205 -0.09 -21.39 -9.40
N PHE A 206 -0.22 -20.11 -9.67
CA PHE A 206 -1.56 -19.50 -9.82
C PHE A 206 -2.23 -19.85 -11.15
N ASP A 207 -1.51 -20.11 -12.23
CA ASP A 207 -2.10 -20.63 -13.47
C ASP A 207 -2.80 -21.98 -13.19
N GLY A 208 -2.16 -22.85 -12.38
CA GLY A 208 -2.76 -24.10 -11.92
C GLY A 208 -4.03 -23.87 -11.09
N LEU A 209 -4.00 -22.93 -10.15
CA LEU A 209 -5.17 -22.58 -9.34
C LEU A 209 -6.29 -21.97 -10.17
N PHE A 210 -6.00 -21.06 -11.09
CA PHE A 210 -7.02 -20.48 -12.00
C PHE A 210 -7.74 -21.56 -12.80
N LYS A 211 -7.00 -22.54 -13.36
CA LYS A 211 -7.59 -23.68 -14.09
C LYS A 211 -8.52 -24.48 -13.19
N LEU A 212 -8.07 -24.82 -12.00
CA LEU A 212 -8.87 -25.56 -11.00
C LEU A 212 -10.15 -24.80 -10.62
N ARG A 213 -10.04 -23.47 -10.39
CA ARG A 213 -11.18 -22.63 -9.98
C ARG A 213 -12.15 -22.31 -11.12
N ARG A 214 -11.74 -22.42 -12.38
CA ARG A 214 -12.66 -22.37 -13.52
C ARG A 214 -13.55 -23.61 -13.58
N GLU A 215 -12.99 -24.79 -13.25
CA GLU A 215 -13.74 -26.06 -13.24
C GLU A 215 -14.59 -26.20 -11.96
N ASN A 216 -14.08 -25.72 -10.81
CA ASN A 216 -14.70 -25.86 -9.50
C ASN A 216 -14.70 -24.50 -8.78
N PRO A 217 -15.59 -23.56 -9.13
CA PRO A 217 -15.61 -22.23 -8.53
C PRO A 217 -16.07 -22.25 -7.07
N GLY A 218 -15.32 -21.52 -6.21
CA GLY A 218 -15.63 -21.28 -4.81
C GLY A 218 -16.02 -19.83 -4.54
N PHE A 219 -16.17 -19.50 -3.27
CA PHE A 219 -16.35 -18.11 -2.82
C PHE A 219 -15.01 -17.57 -2.28
N ASP A 220 -14.04 -17.42 -3.17
CA ASP A 220 -12.68 -16.97 -2.89
C ASP A 220 -12.20 -16.01 -4.00
N LEU A 221 -11.11 -15.29 -3.72
CA LEU A 221 -10.58 -14.28 -4.64
C LEU A 221 -10.06 -14.88 -5.96
N VAL A 222 -9.47 -16.09 -5.94
CA VAL A 222 -9.01 -16.76 -7.16
C VAL A 222 -10.18 -17.14 -8.03
N SER A 223 -11.23 -17.75 -7.45
CA SER A 223 -12.46 -18.09 -8.15
C SER A 223 -13.15 -16.87 -8.77
N MET A 224 -13.19 -15.76 -8.03
CA MET A 224 -13.79 -14.52 -8.51
C MET A 224 -13.05 -13.94 -9.71
N LEU A 225 -11.71 -13.89 -9.64
CA LEU A 225 -10.90 -13.44 -10.77
C LEU A 225 -10.99 -14.37 -11.97
N ALA A 226 -11.00 -15.70 -11.73
CA ALA A 226 -11.06 -16.71 -12.78
C ALA A 226 -12.38 -16.71 -13.56
N ASN A 227 -13.50 -16.34 -12.90
CA ASN A 227 -14.85 -16.51 -13.46
C ASN A 227 -15.65 -15.19 -13.59
N GLY A 228 -15.10 -14.06 -13.09
CA GLY A 228 -15.78 -12.76 -13.13
C GLY A 228 -15.93 -12.24 -14.56
N GLU A 229 -17.09 -11.66 -14.89
CA GLU A 229 -17.38 -11.16 -16.23
C GLU A 229 -16.34 -10.17 -16.78
N ALA A 230 -15.74 -9.35 -15.90
CA ALA A 230 -14.73 -8.37 -16.28
C ALA A 230 -13.29 -8.91 -16.25
N THR A 231 -13.07 -10.16 -15.79
CA THR A 231 -11.72 -10.70 -15.55
C THR A 231 -11.46 -12.07 -16.16
N LYS A 232 -12.51 -12.83 -16.52
CA LYS A 232 -12.36 -14.22 -17.00
C LYS A 232 -11.65 -14.32 -18.36
N ASP A 233 -11.83 -13.32 -19.23
CA ASP A 233 -11.34 -13.32 -20.62
C ASP A 233 -10.15 -12.36 -20.83
N ILE A 234 -9.64 -11.67 -19.78
CA ILE A 234 -8.45 -10.84 -19.88
C ILE A 234 -7.18 -11.71 -20.01
N PRO A 235 -6.07 -11.16 -20.54
CA PRO A 235 -4.81 -11.90 -20.64
C PRO A 235 -4.37 -12.47 -19.28
N MET A 236 -3.79 -13.67 -19.28
CA MET A 236 -3.30 -14.34 -18.05
C MET A 236 -2.36 -13.44 -17.24
N VAL A 237 -1.48 -12.69 -17.90
CA VAL A 237 -0.55 -11.78 -17.24
C VAL A 237 -1.27 -10.67 -16.45
N GLU A 238 -2.42 -10.21 -16.94
CA GLU A 238 -3.27 -9.21 -16.26
C GLU A 238 -4.06 -9.84 -15.12
N GLN A 239 -4.59 -11.08 -15.30
CA GLN A 239 -5.21 -11.83 -14.19
C GLN A 239 -4.22 -12.02 -13.02
N LEU A 240 -2.99 -12.39 -13.34
CA LEU A 240 -1.90 -12.54 -12.36
C LEU A 240 -1.51 -11.21 -11.74
N GLY A 241 -1.48 -10.13 -12.52
CA GLY A 241 -1.26 -8.78 -12.01
C GLY A 241 -2.31 -8.39 -10.97
N ASN A 242 -3.59 -8.63 -11.26
CA ASN A 242 -4.68 -8.37 -10.33
C ASN A 242 -4.59 -9.24 -9.07
N LEU A 243 -4.19 -10.49 -9.20
CA LEU A 243 -3.96 -11.37 -8.07
C LEU A 243 -2.79 -10.89 -7.19
N LEU A 244 -1.64 -10.58 -7.79
CA LEU A 244 -0.48 -10.04 -7.08
C LEU A 244 -0.81 -8.73 -6.37
N LEU A 245 -1.60 -7.84 -7.01
CA LEU A 245 -2.10 -6.62 -6.38
C LEU A 245 -2.88 -6.92 -5.08
N LEU A 246 -3.76 -7.93 -5.11
CA LEU A 246 -4.55 -8.30 -3.94
C LEU A 246 -3.70 -8.95 -2.84
N ILE A 247 -2.70 -9.76 -3.20
CA ILE A 247 -1.74 -10.33 -2.26
C ILE A 247 -0.96 -9.21 -1.58
N VAL A 248 -0.33 -8.33 -2.36
CA VAL A 248 0.47 -7.21 -1.85
C VAL A 248 -0.36 -6.27 -0.99
N GLY A 249 -1.53 -5.84 -1.50
CA GLY A 249 -2.40 -4.91 -0.79
C GLY A 249 -2.96 -5.47 0.53
N GLY A 250 -3.19 -6.79 0.59
CA GLY A 250 -3.67 -7.47 1.80
C GLY A 250 -2.57 -7.84 2.80
N ASN A 251 -1.33 -8.00 2.33
CA ASN A 251 -0.21 -8.41 3.19
C ASN A 251 0.48 -7.20 3.85
N ASP A 252 1.13 -6.35 3.07
CA ASP A 252 2.06 -5.34 3.60
C ASP A 252 1.39 -4.27 4.44
N THR A 253 0.29 -3.70 3.97
CA THR A 253 -0.39 -2.61 4.70
C THR A 253 -0.99 -3.10 6.02
N THR A 254 -1.56 -4.31 6.03
CA THR A 254 -2.15 -4.92 7.23
C THR A 254 -1.07 -5.33 8.23
N ARG A 255 -0.01 -5.98 7.78
CA ARG A 255 1.17 -6.34 8.57
C ARG A 255 1.76 -5.11 9.26
N ASN A 256 2.00 -4.04 8.49
CA ASN A 256 2.56 -2.80 9.01
C ASN A 256 1.61 -2.09 9.98
N THR A 257 0.29 -2.12 9.75
CA THR A 257 -0.69 -1.55 10.68
C THR A 257 -0.70 -2.32 12.01
N MET A 258 -0.65 -3.65 12.01
CA MET A 258 -0.58 -4.45 13.24
C MET A 258 0.71 -4.18 14.02
N THR A 259 1.84 -4.15 13.32
CA THR A 259 3.15 -3.80 13.93
C THR A 259 3.13 -2.37 14.47
N GLY A 260 2.61 -1.42 13.68
CA GLY A 260 2.46 -0.03 14.05
C GLY A 260 1.56 0.19 15.28
N SER A 261 0.53 -0.66 15.46
CA SER A 261 -0.32 -0.61 16.65
C SER A 261 0.46 -0.91 17.93
N VAL A 262 1.24 -1.98 17.93
CA VAL A 262 2.07 -2.36 19.10
C VAL A 262 3.16 -1.33 19.34
N TYR A 263 3.84 -0.88 18.29
CA TYR A 263 4.86 0.16 18.39
C TYR A 263 4.29 1.47 18.93
N GLY A 264 3.14 1.92 18.38
CA GLY A 264 2.48 3.15 18.79
C GLY A 264 2.03 3.12 20.25
N LEU A 265 1.40 2.03 20.69
CA LEU A 265 0.97 1.88 22.09
C LEU A 265 2.15 1.80 23.07
N ASN A 266 3.31 1.27 22.65
CA ASN A 266 4.54 1.33 23.42
C ASN A 266 5.16 2.73 23.48
N LYS A 267 5.10 3.48 22.37
CA LYS A 267 5.60 4.86 22.28
C LYS A 267 4.73 5.84 23.05
N PHE A 268 3.42 5.57 23.14
CA PHE A 268 2.42 6.39 23.84
C PHE A 268 1.66 5.52 24.88
N PRO A 269 2.30 5.18 26.03
CA PRO A 269 1.73 4.24 26.98
C PRO A 269 0.43 4.72 27.64
N ASP A 270 0.21 6.02 27.72
CA ASP A 270 -1.06 6.60 28.18
C ASP A 270 -2.24 6.23 27.27
N GLN A 271 -1.99 6.02 25.97
CA GLN A 271 -3.03 5.55 25.03
C GLN A 271 -3.36 4.07 25.26
N TYR A 272 -2.36 3.26 25.64
CA TYR A 272 -2.60 1.88 26.05
C TYR A 272 -3.43 1.80 27.34
N ASP A 273 -3.11 2.63 28.34
CA ASP A 273 -3.90 2.72 29.58
C ASP A 273 -5.35 3.12 29.31
N LYS A 274 -5.57 4.08 28.40
CA LYS A 274 -6.92 4.47 27.96
C LYS A 274 -7.66 3.30 27.30
N LEU A 275 -6.99 2.54 26.44
CA LEU A 275 -7.57 1.38 25.75
C LEU A 275 -7.98 0.30 26.76
N LEU A 276 -7.14 0.02 27.76
CA LEU A 276 -7.45 -0.94 28.83
C LEU A 276 -8.66 -0.48 29.66
N ALA A 277 -8.74 0.82 29.94
CA ALA A 277 -9.86 1.39 30.71
C ALA A 277 -11.17 1.45 29.91
N LYS A 278 -11.07 1.61 28.58
CA LYS A 278 -12.20 1.75 27.65
C LYS A 278 -11.99 0.89 26.40
N PRO A 279 -12.22 -0.44 26.45
CA PRO A 279 -11.95 -1.34 25.31
C PRO A 279 -12.73 -1.01 24.03
N ASN A 280 -13.85 -0.28 24.11
CA ASN A 280 -14.60 0.18 22.95
C ASN A 280 -13.83 1.20 22.08
N LEU A 281 -12.76 1.81 22.59
CA LEU A 281 -11.87 2.68 21.81
C LEU A 281 -11.07 1.92 20.73
N ILE A 282 -11.12 0.60 20.70
CA ILE A 282 -10.47 -0.19 19.64
C ILE A 282 -10.97 0.18 18.23
N SER A 283 -12.23 0.59 18.11
CA SER A 283 -12.80 1.07 16.85
C SER A 283 -12.18 2.38 16.36
N ASN A 284 -11.68 3.21 17.29
CA ASN A 284 -10.98 4.46 16.98
C ASN A 284 -9.46 4.23 16.85
N LEU A 285 -8.91 3.27 17.61
CA LEU A 285 -7.49 2.92 17.53
C LEU A 285 -7.09 2.54 16.11
N VAL A 286 -7.88 1.72 15.41
CA VAL A 286 -7.52 1.21 14.09
C VAL A 286 -7.32 2.33 13.06
N PRO A 287 -8.29 3.24 12.80
CA PRO A 287 -8.09 4.34 11.88
C PRO A 287 -7.01 5.33 12.34
N GLU A 288 -6.85 5.56 13.64
CA GLU A 288 -5.82 6.45 14.15
C GLU A 288 -4.41 5.87 13.99
N VAL A 289 -4.23 4.56 14.15
CA VAL A 289 -2.95 3.90 13.85
C VAL A 289 -2.63 3.99 12.36
N ILE A 290 -3.62 3.77 11.48
CA ILE A 290 -3.44 3.90 10.03
C ILE A 290 -3.03 5.33 9.66
N ARG A 291 -3.66 6.35 10.26
CA ARG A 291 -3.26 7.75 10.08
C ARG A 291 -1.84 8.01 10.59
N TRP A 292 -1.56 7.64 11.84
CA TRP A 292 -0.31 7.96 12.51
C TRP A 292 0.90 7.25 11.89
N GLN A 293 0.76 5.98 11.57
CA GLN A 293 1.83 5.14 11.01
C GLN A 293 1.91 5.24 9.48
N THR A 294 0.78 5.42 8.82
CA THR A 294 0.61 5.51 7.36
C THR A 294 1.36 4.40 6.59
N PRO A 295 0.84 3.18 6.56
CA PRO A 295 1.54 2.02 5.97
C PRO A 295 1.80 2.13 4.46
N LEU A 296 1.08 3.02 3.77
CA LEU A 296 1.30 3.37 2.37
C LEU A 296 1.75 4.83 2.27
N SER A 297 3.02 5.05 1.98
CA SER A 297 3.63 6.40 2.02
C SER A 297 3.09 7.34 0.97
N TYR A 298 2.95 6.89 -0.28
CA TYR A 298 2.47 7.69 -1.41
C TYR A 298 1.88 6.84 -2.52
N MET A 299 1.10 7.48 -3.39
CA MET A 299 0.72 7.00 -4.70
C MET A 299 0.96 8.08 -5.74
N ARG A 300 1.12 7.67 -7.02
CA ARG A 300 1.28 8.57 -8.17
C ARG A 300 0.01 8.65 -8.99
N ARG A 301 -0.18 9.81 -9.60
CA ARG A 301 -1.10 10.05 -10.71
C ARG A 301 -0.36 10.73 -11.85
N THR A 302 -0.98 10.77 -13.02
CA THR A 302 -0.46 11.51 -14.19
C THR A 302 -1.53 12.48 -14.67
N ALA A 303 -1.17 13.74 -14.88
CA ALA A 303 -2.11 14.75 -15.36
C ALA A 303 -2.52 14.47 -16.82
N ASN A 304 -3.84 14.38 -17.10
CA ASN A 304 -4.40 14.14 -18.42
C ASN A 304 -4.42 15.40 -19.31
N HIS A 305 -4.41 16.58 -18.69
CA HIS A 305 -4.41 17.89 -19.35
C HIS A 305 -3.74 18.92 -18.44
N ASP A 306 -3.48 20.12 -19.00
CA ASP A 306 -2.98 21.25 -18.20
C ASP A 306 -4.01 21.61 -17.14
N THR A 307 -3.58 21.76 -15.89
CA THR A 307 -4.43 22.07 -14.74
C THR A 307 -3.68 22.91 -13.71
N GLU A 308 -4.38 23.36 -12.69
CA GLU A 308 -3.81 24.11 -11.56
C GLU A 308 -4.06 23.35 -10.24
N LEU A 309 -3.03 23.27 -9.39
CA LEU A 309 -3.12 22.71 -8.04
C LEU A 309 -2.27 23.57 -7.09
N GLY A 310 -2.86 24.04 -5.99
CA GLY A 310 -2.14 24.85 -5.00
C GLY A 310 -1.48 26.12 -5.58
N GLY A 311 -2.08 26.72 -6.61
CA GLY A 311 -1.52 27.87 -7.33
C GLY A 311 -0.38 27.55 -8.30
N LYS A 312 -0.07 26.25 -8.51
CA LYS A 312 0.97 25.79 -9.44
C LYS A 312 0.36 25.29 -10.73
N GLN A 313 1.02 25.56 -11.85
CA GLN A 313 0.60 25.09 -13.18
C GLN A 313 1.17 23.68 -13.43
N ILE A 314 0.31 22.67 -13.34
CA ILE A 314 0.60 21.27 -13.64
C ILE A 314 0.38 21.08 -15.14
N LYS A 315 1.37 20.55 -15.85
CA LYS A 315 1.26 20.31 -17.28
C LYS A 315 0.73 18.91 -17.57
N LYS A 316 0.07 18.77 -18.72
CA LYS A 316 -0.30 17.47 -19.24
C LYS A 316 0.91 16.52 -19.23
N HIS A 317 0.72 15.30 -18.72
CA HIS A 317 1.72 14.25 -18.51
C HIS A 317 2.68 14.49 -17.32
N ASP A 318 2.56 15.58 -16.58
CA ASP A 318 3.30 15.72 -15.32
C ASP A 318 2.88 14.60 -14.35
N GLN A 319 3.87 14.04 -13.67
CA GLN A 319 3.68 13.06 -12.59
C GLN A 319 3.35 13.81 -11.29
N VAL A 320 2.33 13.36 -10.57
CA VAL A 320 1.85 13.97 -9.32
C VAL A 320 1.86 12.91 -8.23
N LEU A 321 2.72 13.07 -7.22
CA LEU A 321 2.85 12.18 -6.08
C LEU A 321 2.03 12.72 -4.91
N MET A 322 1.03 11.96 -4.51
CA MET A 322 0.21 12.22 -3.33
C MET A 322 0.90 11.61 -2.11
N TRP A 323 1.48 12.42 -1.25
CA TRP A 323 2.17 11.96 -0.06
C TRP A 323 1.19 11.77 1.10
N TYR A 324 0.59 10.57 1.20
CA TYR A 324 -0.36 10.23 2.26
C TYR A 324 0.25 10.39 3.66
N LEU A 325 1.52 10.00 3.83
CA LEU A 325 2.21 10.17 5.12
C LEU A 325 2.34 11.64 5.54
N SER A 326 2.47 12.56 4.57
CA SER A 326 2.48 13.99 4.84
C SER A 326 1.08 14.52 5.13
N ALA A 327 0.09 14.15 4.30
CA ALA A 327 -1.30 14.54 4.47
C ALA A 327 -1.85 14.11 5.84
N ASN A 328 -1.52 12.90 6.28
CA ASN A 328 -1.90 12.37 7.59
C ASN A 328 -1.21 13.07 8.79
N GLN A 329 -0.19 13.88 8.52
CA GLN A 329 0.51 14.71 9.49
C GLN A 329 0.23 16.22 9.29
N ASP A 330 -0.79 16.58 8.50
CA ASP A 330 -1.14 17.97 8.22
C ASP A 330 -1.75 18.61 9.46
N GLU A 331 -1.05 19.58 10.03
CA GLU A 331 -1.40 20.29 11.26
C GLU A 331 -2.65 21.18 11.08
N ASP A 332 -3.00 21.54 9.84
CA ASP A 332 -4.22 22.30 9.55
C ASP A 332 -5.49 21.42 9.66
N VAL A 333 -5.32 20.09 9.63
CA VAL A 333 -6.42 19.13 9.71
C VAL A 333 -6.39 18.34 11.02
N PHE A 334 -5.21 17.93 11.46
CA PHE A 334 -5.04 17.08 12.63
C PHE A 334 -4.26 17.82 13.73
N GLU A 335 -4.95 18.25 14.77
CA GLU A 335 -4.29 18.85 15.94
C GLU A 335 -3.29 17.84 16.54
N ASN A 336 -2.06 18.28 16.84
CA ASN A 336 -0.99 17.41 17.33
C ASN A 336 -0.80 16.15 16.46
N ALA A 337 -0.74 16.31 15.15
CA ALA A 337 -0.76 15.24 14.16
C ALA A 337 0.31 14.14 14.39
N HIS A 338 1.44 14.48 15.01
CA HIS A 338 2.54 13.56 15.34
C HIS A 338 2.25 12.62 16.53
N VAL A 339 1.19 12.90 17.31
CA VAL A 339 0.77 12.10 18.46
C VAL A 339 -0.28 11.05 18.02
N LEU A 340 -0.10 9.82 18.50
CA LEU A 340 -1.15 8.80 18.45
C LEU A 340 -2.20 9.16 19.51
N ASP A 341 -3.42 9.46 19.12
CA ASP A 341 -4.52 9.80 20.03
C ASP A 341 -5.77 8.96 19.68
N ILE A 342 -5.99 7.91 20.45
CA ILE A 342 -7.12 6.97 20.22
C ILE A 342 -8.51 7.55 20.55
N GLU A 343 -8.56 8.75 21.10
CA GLU A 343 -9.79 9.51 21.32
C GLU A 343 -9.99 10.62 20.27
N ARG A 344 -9.12 10.69 19.25
CA ARG A 344 -9.23 11.65 18.16
C ARG A 344 -10.57 11.49 17.44
N HIS A 345 -11.27 12.60 17.27
CA HIS A 345 -12.48 12.69 16.45
C HIS A 345 -12.06 13.24 15.06
N ASN A 346 -12.20 12.40 14.05
CA ASN A 346 -11.91 12.77 12.65
C ASN A 346 -13.20 13.08 11.93
#